data_1b66d957d6ae1d2bf881c5be50b9a3c0
#
_entry.id   1b66d957d6ae1d2bf881c5be50b9a3c0
#
_cell.length_a   1.000
_cell.length_b   1.000
_cell.length_c   1.000
_cell.angle_alpha   90.00
_cell.angle_beta   90.00
_cell.angle_gamma   90.00
#
_symmetry.space_group_name_H-M   'P 1'
#
loop_
_entity.id
_entity.type
_entity.pdbx_description
1 polymer ?
#
loop_
_entity_poly.entity_id
_entity_poly.type
_entity_poly.pdbx_seq_one_letter_code
_entity_poly.pdbx_strand_id
1 'polypeptide(L)'
;NRKKQNKKSDYYDYNLVAVIVLLVCFGLVMLYSTSSYMAEVNYGNDMFYFKKQALISAACLIGALFISKILDYHVLLPFTTALYVASLILMGLVRTPLGHSSHGATRWLYIGPINFQPAEIAKIAVIIMMAYMIGKMGRKVKTLKSCMILGLPGAGLALAAYVLTDNLSTAMIILGITVGMVFVAHPDTRPFIIIGIVGIVLIVIGVLFLVATTKDSNSFRVMRVLVWLQPEKYSDEGGYQTLQALYAIGSGGFFGRGLGNSIQKLGSVPEAQNDMIFSIVCEELGIL
;
A
#
# COMPACT_ATOMS: atom_id res chain seq x y z
N ASN A 1 -1.70 -20.66 -46.93
CA ASN A 1 -0.28 -20.77 -46.62
C ASN A 1 0.30 -19.41 -46.18
N ARG A 2 0.26 -19.14 -44.89
CA ARG A 2 1.20 -18.26 -44.16
C ARG A 2 0.86 -18.36 -42.66
N LYS A 3 1.20 -19.49 -42.03
CA LYS A 3 1.49 -19.53 -40.61
C LYS A 3 2.81 -18.79 -40.39
N LYS A 4 2.79 -17.47 -40.25
CA LYS A 4 3.86 -16.77 -39.56
C LYS A 4 3.69 -17.10 -38.08
N GLN A 5 4.44 -18.06 -37.60
CA GLN A 5 4.78 -18.17 -36.18
C GLN A 5 5.34 -16.83 -35.74
N ASN A 6 4.53 -16.01 -35.04
CA ASN A 6 5.04 -14.95 -34.22
C ASN A 6 5.89 -15.64 -33.15
N LYS A 7 7.21 -15.66 -33.37
CA LYS A 7 8.18 -15.90 -32.32
C LYS A 7 7.92 -14.79 -31.30
N LYS A 8 7.21 -15.12 -30.20
CA LYS A 8 7.14 -14.25 -29.05
C LYS A 8 8.60 -13.94 -28.69
N SER A 9 9.05 -12.72 -28.92
CA SER A 9 10.31 -12.27 -28.37
C SER A 9 10.07 -12.25 -26.85
N ASP A 10 10.70 -13.18 -26.14
CA ASP A 10 10.77 -13.17 -24.69
C ASP A 10 11.58 -11.92 -24.27
N TYR A 11 10.93 -10.75 -24.32
CA TYR A 11 11.51 -9.51 -23.84
C TYR A 11 11.35 -9.46 -22.34
N TYR A 12 12.49 -9.56 -21.67
CA TYR A 12 12.59 -9.41 -20.22
C TYR A 12 13.19 -8.05 -19.91
N ASP A 13 12.50 -7.26 -19.13
CA ASP A 13 13.08 -6.00 -18.62
C ASP A 13 14.01 -6.31 -17.43
N TYR A 14 15.26 -6.56 -17.74
CA TYR A 14 16.29 -6.85 -16.74
C TYR A 14 16.53 -5.67 -15.79
N ASN A 15 16.30 -4.43 -16.23
CA ASN A 15 16.46 -3.24 -15.37
C ASN A 15 15.39 -3.24 -14.27
N LEU A 16 14.14 -3.55 -14.62
CA LEU A 16 13.06 -3.68 -13.65
C LEU A 16 13.37 -4.78 -12.63
N VAL A 17 13.83 -5.94 -13.09
CA VAL A 17 14.20 -7.05 -12.18
C VAL A 17 15.35 -6.65 -11.27
N ALA A 18 16.40 -6.00 -11.82
CA ALA A 18 17.54 -5.54 -11.02
C ALA A 18 17.12 -4.54 -9.94
N VAL A 19 16.27 -3.56 -10.28
CA VAL A 19 15.76 -2.58 -9.31
C VAL A 19 14.95 -3.25 -8.21
N ILE A 20 14.07 -4.21 -8.55
CA ILE A 20 13.29 -4.96 -7.57
C ILE A 20 14.22 -5.72 -6.61
N VAL A 21 15.21 -6.43 -7.13
CA VAL A 21 16.17 -7.18 -6.31
C VAL A 21 16.96 -6.25 -5.41
N LEU A 22 17.45 -5.12 -5.91
CA LEU A 22 18.18 -4.13 -5.13
C LEU A 22 17.31 -3.56 -4.00
N LEU A 23 16.05 -3.22 -4.28
CA LEU A 23 15.12 -2.71 -3.26
C LEU A 23 14.81 -3.77 -2.19
N VAL A 24 14.67 -5.04 -2.57
CA VAL A 24 14.47 -6.13 -1.62
C VAL A 24 15.71 -6.32 -0.75
N CYS A 25 16.90 -6.34 -1.33
CA CYS A 25 18.15 -6.45 -0.58
C CYS A 25 18.33 -5.26 0.38
N PHE A 26 18.10 -4.04 -0.08
CA PHE A 26 18.14 -2.84 0.75
C PHE A 26 17.13 -2.94 1.91
N GLY A 27 15.88 -3.32 1.62
CA GLY A 27 14.84 -3.50 2.63
C GLY A 27 15.21 -4.55 3.68
N LEU A 28 15.85 -5.66 3.28
CA LEU A 28 16.31 -6.69 4.21
C LEU A 28 17.45 -6.20 5.12
N VAL A 29 18.41 -5.45 4.57
CA VAL A 29 19.49 -4.85 5.35
C VAL A 29 18.93 -3.87 6.38
N MET A 30 18.04 -2.99 5.97
CA MET A 30 17.40 -2.03 6.87
C MET A 30 16.50 -2.71 7.91
N LEU A 31 15.77 -3.76 7.52
CA LEU A 31 14.98 -4.54 8.47
C LEU A 31 15.86 -5.17 9.55
N TYR A 32 17.00 -5.76 9.17
CA TYR A 32 17.94 -6.30 10.15
C TYR A 32 18.44 -5.22 11.11
N SER A 33 18.87 -4.07 10.55
CA SER A 33 19.35 -2.96 11.39
C SER A 33 18.30 -2.47 12.37
N THR A 34 17.05 -2.33 11.92
CA THR A 34 15.97 -1.77 12.75
C THR A 34 15.39 -2.76 13.75
N SER A 35 15.41 -4.06 13.44
CA SER A 35 14.71 -5.07 14.24
C SER A 35 15.62 -5.88 15.16
N SER A 36 16.93 -5.85 14.96
CA SER A 36 17.88 -6.72 15.68
C SER A 36 17.76 -6.59 17.21
N TYR A 37 17.68 -5.38 17.73
CA TYR A 37 17.54 -5.15 19.17
C TYR A 37 16.22 -5.72 19.73
N MET A 38 15.10 -5.40 19.11
CA MET A 38 13.78 -5.90 19.56
C MET A 38 13.64 -7.40 19.36
N ALA A 39 14.28 -7.97 18.34
CA ALA A 39 14.31 -9.41 18.10
C ALA A 39 15.11 -10.14 19.18
N GLU A 40 16.25 -9.60 19.59
CA GLU A 40 17.05 -10.15 20.68
C GLU A 40 16.28 -10.09 22.00
N VAL A 41 15.67 -8.95 22.34
CA VAL A 41 14.90 -8.78 23.59
C VAL A 41 13.70 -9.72 23.65
N ASN A 42 12.94 -9.88 22.55
CA ASN A 42 11.69 -10.62 22.57
C ASN A 42 11.86 -12.12 22.29
N TYR A 43 12.87 -12.52 21.52
CA TYR A 43 13.02 -13.90 21.02
C TYR A 43 14.40 -14.50 21.31
N GLY A 44 15.34 -13.74 21.89
CA GLY A 44 16.71 -14.21 22.11
C GLY A 44 17.49 -14.52 20.82
N ASN A 45 17.06 -13.90 19.70
CA ASN A 45 17.68 -14.10 18.38
C ASN A 45 17.53 -12.82 17.54
N ASP A 46 18.61 -12.10 17.36
CA ASP A 46 18.68 -10.85 16.60
C ASP A 46 18.24 -10.97 15.13
N MET A 47 18.40 -12.17 14.54
CA MET A 47 18.05 -12.45 13.13
C MET A 47 16.61 -12.95 12.94
N PHE A 48 15.76 -13.00 13.97
CA PHE A 48 14.43 -13.59 13.87
C PHE A 48 13.59 -12.98 12.75
N TYR A 49 13.42 -11.66 12.74
CA TYR A 49 12.64 -10.96 11.71
C TYR A 49 13.31 -11.03 10.34
N PHE A 50 14.63 -10.87 10.29
CA PHE A 50 15.41 -10.95 9.04
C PHE A 50 15.23 -12.30 8.34
N LYS A 51 15.44 -13.43 9.06
CA LYS A 51 15.31 -14.78 8.48
C LYS A 51 13.92 -15.03 7.94
N LYS A 52 12.89 -14.65 8.70
CA LYS A 52 11.49 -14.80 8.29
C LYS A 52 11.22 -14.00 7.02
N GLN A 53 11.61 -12.73 6.98
CA GLN A 53 11.37 -11.86 5.83
C GLN A 53 12.20 -12.27 4.61
N ALA A 54 13.45 -12.65 4.79
CA ALA A 54 14.31 -13.11 3.70
C ALA A 54 13.74 -14.35 3.01
N LEU A 55 13.25 -15.33 3.80
CA LEU A 55 12.60 -16.52 3.25
C LEU A 55 11.35 -16.18 2.43
N ILE A 56 10.48 -15.34 2.99
CA ILE A 56 9.25 -14.90 2.31
C ILE A 56 9.60 -14.13 1.03
N SER A 57 10.54 -13.18 1.11
CA SER A 57 10.97 -12.38 -0.04
C SER A 57 11.57 -13.24 -1.16
N ALA A 58 12.42 -14.22 -0.81
CA ALA A 58 12.99 -15.15 -1.77
C ALA A 58 11.88 -15.99 -2.45
N ALA A 59 10.95 -16.54 -1.68
CA ALA A 59 9.82 -17.29 -2.20
C ALA A 59 8.94 -16.42 -3.12
N CYS A 60 8.66 -15.19 -2.74
CA CYS A 60 7.88 -14.24 -3.55
C CYS A 60 8.59 -13.86 -4.86
N LEU A 61 9.93 -13.61 -4.81
CA LEU A 61 10.70 -13.32 -6.01
C LEU A 61 10.71 -14.49 -7.00
N ILE A 62 10.95 -15.70 -6.49
CA ILE A 62 10.89 -16.93 -7.32
C ILE A 62 9.48 -17.11 -7.90
N GLY A 63 8.45 -16.95 -7.07
CA GLY A 63 7.05 -17.03 -7.49
C GLY A 63 6.70 -15.98 -8.55
N ALA A 64 7.15 -14.73 -8.40
CA ALA A 64 6.93 -13.67 -9.37
C ALA A 64 7.60 -13.98 -10.72
N LEU A 65 8.84 -14.47 -10.70
CA LEU A 65 9.56 -14.88 -11.91
C LEU A 65 8.87 -16.07 -12.59
N PHE A 66 8.40 -17.04 -11.82
CA PHE A 66 7.65 -18.20 -12.31
C PHE A 66 6.32 -17.77 -12.97
N ILE A 67 5.54 -16.95 -12.28
CA ILE A 67 4.27 -16.43 -12.78
C ILE A 67 4.49 -15.62 -14.06
N SER A 68 5.48 -14.70 -14.08
CA SER A 68 5.76 -13.85 -15.24
C SER A 68 6.15 -14.65 -16.49
N LYS A 69 6.73 -15.85 -16.31
CA LYS A 69 7.21 -16.70 -17.41
C LYS A 69 6.13 -17.65 -17.91
N ILE A 70 5.26 -18.13 -17.04
CA ILE A 70 4.30 -19.21 -17.35
C ILE A 70 2.90 -18.69 -17.54
N LEU A 71 2.48 -17.70 -16.74
CA LEU A 71 1.10 -17.21 -16.75
C LEU A 71 0.90 -16.19 -17.87
N ASP A 72 0.13 -16.57 -18.89
CA ASP A 72 -0.39 -15.59 -19.84
C ASP A 72 -1.56 -14.83 -19.18
N TYR A 73 -1.43 -13.53 -19.02
CA TYR A 73 -2.48 -12.68 -18.41
C TYR A 73 -3.82 -12.78 -19.15
N HIS A 74 -3.84 -13.19 -20.43
CA HIS A 74 -5.08 -13.41 -21.18
C HIS A 74 -5.95 -14.50 -20.58
N VAL A 75 -5.36 -15.47 -19.87
CA VAL A 75 -6.11 -16.52 -19.16
C VAL A 75 -6.95 -15.92 -18.02
N LEU A 76 -6.57 -14.77 -17.46
CA LEU A 76 -7.31 -14.10 -16.40
C LEU A 76 -8.53 -13.34 -16.93
N LEU A 77 -8.57 -12.98 -18.21
CA LEU A 77 -9.63 -12.14 -18.78
C LEU A 77 -11.05 -12.75 -18.67
N PRO A 78 -11.29 -14.05 -18.93
CA PRO A 78 -12.61 -14.65 -18.75
C PRO A 78 -13.05 -14.73 -17.29
N PHE A 79 -12.10 -14.75 -16.34
CA PHE A 79 -12.37 -14.82 -14.90
C PHE A 79 -12.49 -13.45 -14.22
N THR A 80 -12.35 -12.37 -14.96
CA THR A 80 -12.34 -11.00 -14.42
C THR A 80 -13.56 -10.70 -13.54
N THR A 81 -14.77 -10.99 -14.04
CA THR A 81 -16.01 -10.76 -13.29
C THR A 81 -16.11 -11.69 -12.07
N ALA A 82 -15.69 -12.95 -12.22
CA ALA A 82 -15.70 -13.90 -11.11
C ALA A 82 -14.74 -13.45 -9.99
N LEU A 83 -13.53 -12.98 -10.34
CA LEU A 83 -12.55 -12.47 -9.38
C LEU A 83 -13.07 -11.22 -8.67
N TYR A 84 -13.74 -10.33 -9.41
CA TYR A 84 -14.36 -9.12 -8.85
C TYR A 84 -15.46 -9.48 -7.84
N VAL A 85 -16.39 -10.37 -8.21
CA VAL A 85 -17.46 -10.81 -7.32
C VAL A 85 -16.91 -11.60 -6.13
N ALA A 86 -15.93 -12.48 -6.35
CA ALA A 86 -15.27 -13.21 -5.27
C ALA A 86 -14.62 -12.26 -4.26
N SER A 87 -13.96 -11.17 -4.70
CA SER A 87 -13.37 -10.19 -3.79
C SER A 87 -14.42 -9.45 -2.96
N LEU A 88 -15.59 -9.13 -3.54
CA LEU A 88 -16.72 -8.55 -2.79
C LEU A 88 -17.28 -9.53 -1.75
N ILE A 89 -17.46 -10.80 -2.11
CA ILE A 89 -17.92 -11.84 -1.19
C ILE A 89 -16.93 -12.01 -0.04
N LEU A 90 -15.63 -12.11 -0.34
CA LEU A 90 -14.58 -12.23 0.68
C LEU A 90 -14.56 -11.05 1.64
N MET A 91 -14.72 -9.82 1.14
CA MET A 91 -14.84 -8.63 2.01
C MET A 91 -16.12 -8.68 2.85
N GLY A 92 -17.24 -9.18 2.30
CA GLY A 92 -18.46 -9.40 3.06
C GLY A 92 -18.31 -10.43 4.18
N LEU A 93 -17.54 -11.50 3.94
CA LEU A 93 -17.26 -12.53 4.96
C LEU A 93 -16.51 -12.00 6.19
N VAL A 94 -15.81 -10.89 6.08
CA VAL A 94 -15.14 -10.24 7.23
C VAL A 94 -16.15 -9.82 8.30
N ARG A 95 -17.40 -9.53 7.93
CA ARG A 95 -18.47 -9.18 8.88
C ARG A 95 -19.15 -10.39 9.53
N THR A 96 -18.74 -11.61 9.16
CA THR A 96 -19.22 -12.86 9.77
C THR A 96 -18.29 -13.31 10.91
N PRO A 97 -18.63 -14.36 11.66
CA PRO A 97 -17.76 -14.91 12.71
C PRO A 97 -16.36 -15.36 12.25
N LEU A 98 -16.13 -15.48 10.93
CA LEU A 98 -14.81 -15.75 10.35
C LEU A 98 -13.88 -14.52 10.34
N GLY A 99 -14.46 -13.33 10.55
CA GLY A 99 -13.71 -12.08 10.61
C GLY A 99 -13.02 -11.90 11.95
N HIS A 100 -11.78 -11.46 11.93
CA HIS A 100 -11.01 -11.14 13.14
C HIS A 100 -10.70 -9.66 13.21
N SER A 101 -10.95 -9.07 14.39
CA SER A 101 -10.63 -7.68 14.63
C SER A 101 -9.22 -7.54 15.19
N SER A 102 -8.45 -6.65 14.58
CA SER A 102 -7.14 -6.24 15.07
C SER A 102 -7.13 -4.73 15.19
N HIS A 103 -6.70 -4.20 16.35
CA HIS A 103 -6.65 -2.76 16.63
C HIS A 103 -7.98 -2.02 16.39
N GLY A 104 -9.10 -2.66 16.80
CA GLY A 104 -10.43 -2.04 16.71
C GLY A 104 -11.09 -2.05 15.33
N ALA A 105 -10.52 -2.72 14.33
CA ALA A 105 -11.11 -2.88 13.01
C ALA A 105 -11.08 -4.34 12.54
N THR A 106 -12.20 -4.82 12.01
CA THR A 106 -12.31 -6.18 11.44
C THR A 106 -11.85 -6.16 10.00
N ARG A 107 -10.65 -6.70 9.73
CA ARG A 107 -10.00 -6.62 8.41
C ARG A 107 -9.48 -7.96 7.90
N TRP A 108 -9.35 -8.95 8.77
CA TRP A 108 -8.69 -10.21 8.51
C TRP A 108 -9.69 -11.35 8.47
N LEU A 109 -9.47 -12.31 7.58
CA LEU A 109 -10.13 -13.60 7.59
C LEU A 109 -9.15 -14.67 8.05
N TYR A 110 -9.60 -15.51 8.98
CA TYR A 110 -8.87 -16.68 9.45
C TYR A 110 -9.52 -17.93 8.88
N ILE A 111 -8.77 -18.66 8.05
CA ILE A 111 -9.18 -19.95 7.49
C ILE A 111 -8.15 -20.98 7.92
N GLY A 112 -8.40 -21.62 9.05
CA GLY A 112 -7.42 -22.52 9.67
C GLY A 112 -6.15 -21.77 10.09
N PRO A 113 -4.95 -22.21 9.70
CA PRO A 113 -3.69 -21.57 10.04
C PRO A 113 -3.36 -20.36 9.16
N ILE A 114 -4.18 -20.09 8.14
CA ILE A 114 -3.94 -19.03 7.16
C ILE A 114 -4.78 -17.82 7.53
N ASN A 115 -4.12 -16.68 7.72
CA ASN A 115 -4.75 -15.39 7.83
C ASN A 115 -4.43 -14.54 6.61
N PHE A 116 -5.44 -13.91 6.04
CA PHE A 116 -5.26 -13.01 4.92
C PHE A 116 -6.27 -11.87 4.96
N GLN A 117 -5.92 -10.79 4.30
CA GLN A 117 -6.78 -9.61 4.21
C GLN A 117 -7.48 -9.61 2.84
N PRO A 118 -8.83 -9.77 2.78
CA PRO A 118 -9.57 -9.79 1.52
C PRO A 118 -9.39 -8.55 0.65
N ALA A 119 -9.16 -7.40 1.27
CA ALA A 119 -8.93 -6.14 0.58
C ALA A 119 -7.63 -6.16 -0.27
N GLU A 120 -6.65 -7.02 0.03
CA GLU A 120 -5.46 -7.23 -0.81
C GLU A 120 -5.85 -7.89 -2.15
N ILE A 121 -6.76 -8.86 -2.11
CA ILE A 121 -7.29 -9.51 -3.33
C ILE A 121 -8.10 -8.51 -4.16
N ALA A 122 -8.85 -7.61 -3.50
CA ALA A 122 -9.63 -6.58 -4.17
C ALA A 122 -8.77 -5.62 -5.00
N LYS A 123 -7.55 -5.29 -4.55
CA LYS A 123 -6.60 -4.48 -5.34
C LYS A 123 -6.19 -5.16 -6.64
N ILE A 124 -5.97 -6.46 -6.61
CA ILE A 124 -5.66 -7.24 -7.82
C ILE A 124 -6.89 -7.33 -8.72
N ALA A 125 -8.06 -7.60 -8.13
CA ALA A 125 -9.31 -7.70 -8.87
C ALA A 125 -9.66 -6.41 -9.62
N VAL A 126 -9.48 -5.23 -9.00
CA VAL A 126 -9.74 -3.96 -9.66
C VAL A 126 -8.78 -3.71 -10.83
N ILE A 127 -7.49 -4.05 -10.68
CA ILE A 127 -6.50 -3.89 -11.77
C ILE A 127 -6.91 -4.73 -12.99
N ILE A 128 -7.24 -6.01 -12.78
CA ILE A 128 -7.63 -6.91 -13.87
C ILE A 128 -8.95 -6.46 -14.50
N MET A 129 -9.95 -6.08 -13.68
CA MET A 129 -11.24 -5.58 -14.16
C MET A 129 -11.09 -4.31 -14.99
N MET A 130 -10.33 -3.35 -14.50
CA MET A 130 -10.08 -2.08 -15.20
C MET A 130 -9.34 -2.31 -16.52
N ALA A 131 -8.28 -3.14 -16.51
CA ALA A 131 -7.53 -3.47 -17.71
C ALA A 131 -8.43 -4.14 -18.78
N TYR A 132 -9.28 -5.09 -18.36
CA TYR A 132 -10.25 -5.74 -19.24
C TYR A 132 -11.24 -4.74 -19.85
N MET A 133 -11.84 -3.86 -19.02
CA MET A 133 -12.81 -2.88 -19.48
C MET A 133 -12.20 -1.84 -20.41
N ILE A 134 -11.01 -1.34 -20.09
CA ILE A 134 -10.26 -0.39 -20.94
C ILE A 134 -9.96 -1.04 -22.29
N GLY A 135 -9.46 -2.27 -22.31
CA GLY A 135 -9.18 -3.02 -23.52
C GLY A 135 -10.44 -3.22 -24.39
N LYS A 136 -11.58 -3.57 -23.77
CA LYS A 136 -12.86 -3.75 -24.46
C LYS A 136 -13.45 -2.44 -25.00
N MET A 137 -13.26 -1.33 -24.29
CA MET A 137 -13.75 -0.03 -24.74
C MET A 137 -12.90 0.59 -25.85
N GLY A 138 -11.60 0.31 -25.89
CA GLY A 138 -10.68 0.81 -26.90
C GLY A 138 -10.80 2.34 -27.09
N ARG A 139 -11.05 2.79 -28.34
CA ARG A 139 -11.17 4.22 -28.67
C ARG A 139 -12.36 4.95 -28.00
N LYS A 140 -13.31 4.24 -27.40
CA LYS A 140 -14.46 4.84 -26.71
C LYS A 140 -14.12 5.44 -25.35
N VAL A 141 -12.94 5.18 -24.82
CA VAL A 141 -12.47 5.74 -23.54
C VAL A 141 -12.41 7.28 -23.52
N LYS A 142 -12.45 7.92 -24.68
CA LYS A 142 -12.35 9.39 -24.85
C LYS A 142 -13.51 10.20 -24.27
N THR A 143 -14.62 9.58 -23.89
CA THR A 143 -15.80 10.31 -23.44
C THR A 143 -15.89 10.29 -21.90
N LEU A 144 -16.36 11.41 -21.32
CA LEU A 144 -16.60 11.51 -19.87
C LEU A 144 -17.50 10.38 -19.35
N LYS A 145 -18.53 10.02 -20.12
CA LYS A 145 -19.41 8.88 -19.81
C LYS A 145 -18.64 7.57 -19.67
N SER A 146 -17.67 7.32 -20.55
CA SER A 146 -16.82 6.13 -20.49
C SER A 146 -15.92 6.14 -19.26
N CYS A 147 -15.37 7.30 -18.88
CA CYS A 147 -14.58 7.42 -17.66
C CYS A 147 -15.43 7.12 -16.41
N MET A 148 -16.67 7.60 -16.36
CA MET A 148 -17.58 7.29 -15.27
C MET A 148 -17.91 5.80 -15.19
N ILE A 149 -18.20 5.15 -16.34
CA ILE A 149 -18.45 3.69 -16.39
C ILE A 149 -17.22 2.90 -15.94
N LEU A 150 -16.01 3.31 -16.34
CA LEU A 150 -14.78 2.71 -15.91
C LEU A 150 -14.53 2.91 -14.40
N GLY A 151 -14.92 4.05 -13.85
CA GLY A 151 -14.77 4.35 -12.43
C GLY A 151 -15.67 3.53 -11.51
N LEU A 152 -16.83 3.05 -12.00
CA LEU A 152 -17.83 2.33 -11.19
C LEU A 152 -17.27 1.08 -10.48
N PRO A 153 -16.57 0.15 -11.14
CA PRO A 153 -16.04 -1.04 -10.47
C PRO A 153 -15.05 -0.70 -9.36
N GLY A 154 -14.16 0.28 -9.62
CA GLY A 154 -13.22 0.75 -8.61
C GLY A 154 -13.90 1.41 -7.42
N ALA A 155 -14.88 2.29 -7.68
CA ALA A 155 -15.67 2.92 -6.63
C ALA A 155 -16.47 1.88 -5.81
N GLY A 156 -17.02 0.85 -6.46
CA GLY A 156 -17.74 -0.24 -5.80
C GLY A 156 -16.84 -1.02 -4.84
N LEU A 157 -15.63 -1.44 -5.28
CA LEU A 157 -14.67 -2.13 -4.40
C LEU A 157 -14.11 -1.21 -3.31
N ALA A 158 -13.87 0.06 -3.60
CA ALA A 158 -13.42 1.03 -2.60
C ALA A 158 -14.48 1.24 -1.52
N LEU A 159 -15.75 1.38 -1.91
CA LEU A 159 -16.87 1.49 -0.97
C LEU A 159 -16.99 0.22 -0.12
N ALA A 160 -16.88 -0.96 -0.73
CA ALA A 160 -16.90 -2.23 -0.02
C ALA A 160 -15.73 -2.35 0.97
N ALA A 161 -14.52 -1.95 0.58
CA ALA A 161 -13.36 -1.92 1.47
C ALA A 161 -13.57 -0.97 2.65
N TYR A 162 -14.17 0.20 2.41
CA TYR A 162 -14.46 1.17 3.48
C TYR A 162 -15.54 0.68 4.44
N VAL A 163 -16.68 0.20 3.90
CA VAL A 163 -17.87 -0.15 4.70
C VAL A 163 -17.75 -1.53 5.34
N LEU A 164 -17.23 -2.52 4.62
CA LEU A 164 -17.20 -3.91 5.08
C LEU A 164 -15.94 -4.24 5.89
N THR A 165 -14.81 -3.58 5.63
CA THR A 165 -13.55 -3.89 6.30
C THR A 165 -12.99 -2.75 7.14
N ASP A 166 -13.73 -1.65 7.34
CA ASP A 166 -13.30 -0.44 8.05
C ASP A 166 -11.92 0.08 7.62
N ASN A 167 -11.56 -0.13 6.33
CA ASN A 167 -10.24 0.15 5.81
C ASN A 167 -10.25 1.31 4.81
N LEU A 168 -10.19 2.53 5.34
CA LEU A 168 -10.13 3.75 4.53
C LEU A 168 -8.87 3.80 3.66
N SER A 169 -7.73 3.37 4.18
CA SER A 169 -6.46 3.40 3.44
C SER A 169 -6.53 2.53 2.18
N THR A 170 -7.03 1.30 2.29
CA THR A 170 -7.20 0.42 1.12
C THR A 170 -8.26 0.97 0.16
N ALA A 171 -9.34 1.56 0.66
CA ALA A 171 -10.34 2.21 -0.19
C ALA A 171 -9.70 3.33 -1.04
N MET A 172 -8.87 4.18 -0.42
CA MET A 172 -8.13 5.24 -1.13
C MET A 172 -7.13 4.66 -2.16
N ILE A 173 -6.44 3.57 -1.82
CA ILE A 173 -5.53 2.91 -2.77
C ILE A 173 -6.31 2.36 -3.98
N ILE A 174 -7.45 1.71 -3.77
CA ILE A 174 -8.30 1.19 -4.85
C ILE A 174 -8.79 2.33 -5.75
N LEU A 175 -9.23 3.46 -5.17
CA LEU A 175 -9.59 4.65 -5.93
C LEU A 175 -8.41 5.23 -6.69
N GLY A 176 -7.24 5.31 -6.06
CA GLY A 176 -6.00 5.76 -6.70
C GLY A 176 -5.60 4.89 -7.89
N ILE A 177 -5.67 3.56 -7.75
CA ILE A 177 -5.45 2.61 -8.87
C ILE A 177 -6.46 2.88 -9.99
N THR A 178 -7.73 3.02 -9.65
CA THR A 178 -8.80 3.25 -10.63
C THR A 178 -8.58 4.54 -11.41
N VAL A 179 -8.33 5.65 -10.72
CA VAL A 179 -8.06 6.96 -11.33
C VAL A 179 -6.79 6.91 -12.17
N GLY A 180 -5.71 6.29 -11.66
CA GLY A 180 -4.45 6.14 -12.37
C GLY A 180 -4.61 5.36 -13.68
N MET A 181 -5.35 4.25 -13.66
CA MET A 181 -5.60 3.45 -14.86
C MET A 181 -6.46 4.20 -15.90
N VAL A 182 -7.49 4.94 -15.46
CA VAL A 182 -8.29 5.77 -16.36
C VAL A 182 -7.45 6.92 -16.93
N PHE A 183 -6.61 7.56 -16.10
CA PHE A 183 -5.69 8.61 -16.52
C PHE A 183 -4.75 8.14 -17.64
N VAL A 184 -4.12 6.99 -17.48
CA VAL A 184 -3.21 6.41 -18.48
C VAL A 184 -3.94 6.03 -19.77
N ALA A 185 -5.19 5.56 -19.65
CA ALA A 185 -5.99 5.13 -20.79
C ALA A 185 -6.63 6.29 -21.57
N HIS A 186 -6.82 7.44 -20.95
CA HIS A 186 -7.50 8.57 -21.55
C HIS A 186 -6.53 9.44 -22.37
N PRO A 187 -6.87 9.83 -23.60
CA PRO A 187 -5.96 10.59 -24.47
C PRO A 187 -5.75 12.04 -24.03
N ASP A 188 -6.68 12.62 -23.29
CA ASP A 188 -6.58 13.97 -22.74
C ASP A 188 -6.43 13.90 -21.22
N THR A 189 -5.30 14.38 -20.72
CA THR A 189 -4.95 14.37 -19.30
C THR A 189 -5.39 15.63 -18.55
N ARG A 190 -5.77 16.69 -19.27
CA ARG A 190 -6.14 17.99 -18.66
C ARG A 190 -7.26 17.91 -17.63
N PRO A 191 -8.40 17.21 -17.88
CA PRO A 191 -9.46 17.13 -16.88
C PRO A 191 -9.00 16.46 -15.58
N PHE A 192 -8.11 15.46 -15.66
CA PHE A 192 -7.59 14.78 -14.47
C PHE A 192 -6.67 15.68 -13.65
N ILE A 193 -5.84 16.50 -14.32
CA ILE A 193 -4.99 17.49 -13.64
C ILE A 193 -5.86 18.52 -12.91
N ILE A 194 -6.90 19.03 -13.57
CA ILE A 194 -7.83 19.99 -12.96
C ILE A 194 -8.54 19.37 -11.76
N ILE A 195 -9.08 18.14 -11.89
CA ILE A 195 -9.73 17.42 -10.79
C ILE A 195 -8.73 17.18 -9.66
N GLY A 196 -7.50 16.82 -9.98
CA GLY A 196 -6.43 16.64 -8.98
C GLY A 196 -6.12 17.92 -8.21
N ILE A 197 -5.96 19.04 -8.89
CA ILE A 197 -5.72 20.36 -8.27
C ILE A 197 -6.91 20.76 -7.39
N VAL A 198 -8.14 20.64 -7.90
CA VAL A 198 -9.35 20.95 -7.13
C VAL A 198 -9.45 20.04 -5.91
N GLY A 199 -9.15 18.73 -6.05
CA GLY A 199 -9.13 17.79 -4.95
C GLY A 199 -8.12 18.18 -3.86
N ILE A 200 -6.91 18.55 -4.25
CA ILE A 200 -5.87 19.01 -3.28
C ILE A 200 -6.34 20.28 -2.57
N VAL A 201 -6.88 21.26 -3.29
CA VAL A 201 -7.40 22.49 -2.69
C VAL A 201 -8.51 22.20 -1.68
N LEU A 202 -9.44 21.32 -2.03
CA LEU A 202 -10.53 20.93 -1.13
C LEU A 202 -10.02 20.19 0.12
N ILE A 203 -9.00 19.33 -0.02
CA ILE A 203 -8.36 18.67 1.12
C ILE A 203 -7.70 19.70 2.02
N VAL A 204 -6.94 20.64 1.48
CA VAL A 204 -6.27 21.70 2.25
C VAL A 204 -7.31 22.56 2.99
N ILE A 205 -8.37 22.99 2.31
CA ILE A 205 -9.45 23.76 2.94
C ILE A 205 -10.12 22.93 4.04
N GLY A 206 -10.40 21.65 3.81
CA GLY A 206 -11.00 20.75 4.79
C GLY A 206 -10.12 20.57 6.03
N VAL A 207 -8.80 20.40 5.84
CA VAL A 207 -7.84 20.29 6.95
C VAL A 207 -7.77 21.61 7.74
N LEU A 208 -7.68 22.76 7.06
CA LEU A 208 -7.67 24.07 7.73
C LEU A 208 -8.95 24.32 8.51
N PHE A 209 -10.11 23.94 7.94
CA PHE A 209 -11.40 24.05 8.63
C PHE A 209 -11.45 23.16 9.88
N LEU A 210 -10.98 21.90 9.79
CA LEU A 210 -10.88 20.99 10.92
C LEU A 210 -10.01 21.57 12.04
N VAL A 211 -8.84 22.07 11.71
CA VAL A 211 -7.94 22.68 12.70
C VAL A 211 -8.55 23.93 13.37
N ALA A 212 -9.27 24.73 12.59
CA ALA A 212 -9.91 25.95 13.11
C ALA A 212 -11.12 25.66 14.03
N THR A 213 -11.88 24.59 13.76
CA THR A 213 -13.14 24.31 14.45
C THR A 213 -13.05 23.28 15.57
N THR A 214 -12.04 22.39 15.52
CA THR A 214 -11.96 21.23 16.43
C THR A 214 -10.85 21.47 17.46
N LYS A 215 -11.24 21.81 18.68
CA LYS A 215 -10.32 21.91 19.83
C LYS A 215 -10.11 20.56 20.52
N ASP A 216 -11.15 19.75 20.60
CA ASP A 216 -11.13 18.39 21.16
C ASP A 216 -12.03 17.49 20.32
N SER A 217 -11.51 16.41 19.79
CA SER A 217 -12.26 15.49 18.95
C SER A 217 -12.19 14.07 19.47
N ASN A 218 -13.34 13.50 19.80
CA ASN A 218 -13.49 12.06 20.11
C ASN A 218 -13.38 11.16 18.86
N SER A 219 -13.19 11.75 17.68
CA SER A 219 -13.05 10.98 16.43
C SER A 219 -11.61 10.57 16.20
N PHE A 220 -11.33 9.26 16.22
CA PHE A 220 -10.02 8.66 15.95
C PHE A 220 -9.36 9.17 14.66
N ARG A 221 -10.17 9.45 13.62
CA ARG A 221 -9.63 9.93 12.32
C ARG A 221 -9.20 11.40 12.38
N VAL A 222 -9.99 12.23 13.06
CA VAL A 222 -9.66 13.65 13.26
C VAL A 222 -8.45 13.79 14.15
N MET A 223 -8.35 12.97 15.21
CA MET A 223 -7.20 12.95 16.09
C MET A 223 -5.90 12.63 15.33
N ARG A 224 -5.90 11.69 14.38
CA ARG A 224 -4.72 11.43 13.54
C ARG A 224 -4.27 12.63 12.71
N VAL A 225 -5.19 13.45 12.22
CA VAL A 225 -4.85 14.68 11.48
C VAL A 225 -4.26 15.72 12.44
N LEU A 226 -4.81 15.88 13.64
CA LEU A 226 -4.31 16.82 14.65
C LEU A 226 -2.92 16.40 15.16
N VAL A 227 -2.72 15.12 15.43
CA VAL A 227 -1.43 14.52 15.79
C VAL A 227 -0.38 14.74 14.69
N TRP A 228 -0.76 14.58 13.43
CA TRP A 228 0.15 14.82 12.30
C TRP A 228 0.57 16.30 12.19
N LEU A 229 -0.36 17.21 12.44
CA LEU A 229 -0.09 18.65 12.33
C LEU A 229 0.63 19.24 13.57
N GLN A 230 0.30 18.74 14.76
CA GLN A 230 0.81 19.24 16.05
C GLN A 230 1.17 18.06 16.97
N PRO A 231 2.16 17.23 16.63
CA PRO A 231 2.48 16.01 17.38
C PRO A 231 2.92 16.30 18.81
N GLU A 232 3.55 17.45 19.07
CA GLU A 232 3.98 17.88 20.40
C GLU A 232 2.80 18.09 21.36
N LYS A 233 1.71 18.66 20.86
CA LYS A 233 0.53 18.97 21.69
C LYS A 233 -0.26 17.71 22.05
N TYR A 234 -0.21 16.67 21.20
CA TYR A 234 -0.96 15.44 21.33
C TYR A 234 -0.06 14.22 21.58
N SER A 235 1.04 14.40 22.31
CA SER A 235 2.03 13.36 22.60
C SER A 235 1.38 12.13 23.27
N ASP A 236 0.48 12.36 24.23
CA ASP A 236 -0.19 11.28 24.98
C ASP A 236 -1.28 10.56 24.16
N GLU A 237 -1.74 11.16 23.06
CA GLU A 237 -2.84 10.67 22.24
C GLU A 237 -2.35 10.06 20.88
N GLY A 238 -1.13 9.54 20.83
CA GLY A 238 -0.52 8.94 19.65
C GLY A 238 0.52 9.81 18.94
N GLY A 239 0.75 11.05 19.41
CA GLY A 239 1.80 11.94 18.91
C GLY A 239 3.21 11.49 19.26
N TYR A 240 3.39 10.70 20.33
CA TYR A 240 4.68 10.19 20.76
C TYR A 240 5.44 9.46 19.65
N GLN A 241 4.77 8.54 18.95
CA GLN A 241 5.38 7.80 17.84
C GLN A 241 5.87 8.74 16.72
N THR A 242 5.07 9.74 16.38
CA THR A 242 5.41 10.73 15.34
C THR A 242 6.57 11.62 15.80
N LEU A 243 6.59 12.05 17.06
CA LEU A 243 7.69 12.85 17.62
C LEU A 243 9.01 12.09 17.61
N GLN A 244 9.02 10.84 18.09
CA GLN A 244 10.22 10.02 18.10
C GLN A 244 10.74 9.76 16.69
N ALA A 245 9.83 9.57 15.71
CA ALA A 245 10.20 9.44 14.31
C ALA A 245 10.83 10.74 13.76
N LEU A 246 10.28 11.91 14.09
CA LEU A 246 10.87 13.20 13.71
C LEU A 246 12.24 13.44 14.36
N TYR A 247 12.40 13.05 15.62
CA TYR A 247 13.72 13.12 16.29
C TYR A 247 14.74 12.19 15.62
N ALA A 248 14.33 10.98 15.20
CA ALA A 248 15.20 10.10 14.45
C ALA A 248 15.67 10.75 13.14
N ILE A 249 14.74 11.27 12.35
CA ILE A 249 15.04 11.95 11.08
C ILE A 249 15.96 13.15 11.32
N GLY A 250 15.62 14.00 12.29
CA GLY A 250 16.41 15.19 12.62
C GLY A 250 17.82 14.87 13.10
N SER A 251 17.98 13.80 13.88
CA SER A 251 19.26 13.38 14.43
C SER A 251 20.21 12.77 13.37
N GLY A 252 19.67 12.23 12.28
CA GLY A 252 20.47 11.72 11.16
C GLY A 252 21.09 12.82 10.30
N GLY A 253 20.45 13.98 10.19
CA GLY A 253 20.90 15.08 9.34
C GLY A 253 20.98 14.68 7.86
N PHE A 254 21.91 15.30 7.13
CA PHE A 254 22.05 15.04 5.68
C PHE A 254 22.77 13.72 5.37
N PHE A 255 23.74 13.32 6.17
CA PHE A 255 24.65 12.19 5.86
C PHE A 255 24.42 10.97 6.73
N GLY A 256 23.51 11.03 7.69
CA GLY A 256 23.23 9.94 8.61
C GLY A 256 24.32 9.73 9.67
N ARG A 257 24.03 8.83 10.61
CA ARG A 257 24.96 8.40 11.67
C ARG A 257 25.76 7.15 11.30
N GLY A 258 25.52 6.60 10.12
CA GLY A 258 26.07 5.33 9.68
C GLY A 258 25.12 4.16 9.95
N LEU A 259 25.18 3.16 9.07
CA LEU A 259 24.37 1.96 9.14
C LEU A 259 24.59 1.25 10.49
N GLY A 260 23.51 0.86 11.16
CA GLY A 260 23.55 0.20 12.45
C GLY A 260 23.68 1.13 13.66
N ASN A 261 23.91 2.44 13.48
CA ASN A 261 24.20 3.39 14.55
C ASN A 261 22.99 4.24 15.00
N SER A 262 21.79 3.89 14.62
CA SER A 262 20.59 4.56 15.14
C SER A 262 20.47 4.31 16.66
N ILE A 263 20.21 5.36 17.40
CA ILE A 263 19.90 5.31 18.84
C ILE A 263 18.40 5.11 19.04
N GLN A 264 17.61 5.71 18.18
CA GLN A 264 16.15 5.71 18.30
C GLN A 264 15.54 4.31 18.11
N LYS A 265 16.20 3.40 17.38
CA LYS A 265 15.77 1.98 17.24
C LYS A 265 15.86 1.17 18.52
N LEU A 266 16.58 1.63 19.54
CA LEU A 266 16.77 0.93 20.81
C LEU A 266 15.55 1.04 21.75
N GLY A 267 14.36 1.21 21.20
CA GLY A 267 13.08 1.22 21.91
C GLY A 267 12.42 2.59 22.04
N SER A 268 13.06 3.68 21.60
CA SER A 268 12.47 5.02 21.65
C SER A 268 11.37 5.19 20.60
N VAL A 269 11.56 4.65 19.39
CA VAL A 269 10.55 4.67 18.31
C VAL A 269 9.71 3.39 18.37
N PRO A 270 8.41 3.48 18.71
CA PRO A 270 7.52 2.34 18.62
C PRO A 270 7.42 1.82 17.19
N GLU A 271 7.36 0.49 17.02
CA GLU A 271 7.22 -0.17 15.71
C GLU A 271 8.28 0.28 14.67
N ALA A 272 9.52 0.50 15.14
CA ALA A 272 10.64 0.94 14.29
C ALA A 272 10.89 0.02 13.09
N GLN A 273 10.64 -1.29 13.24
CA GLN A 273 10.80 -2.30 12.19
C GLN A 273 9.62 -2.37 11.20
N ASN A 274 8.50 -1.70 11.48
CA ASN A 274 7.26 -1.73 10.70
C ASN A 274 6.95 -0.33 10.13
N ASP A 275 6.05 0.39 10.80
CA ASP A 275 5.48 1.64 10.30
C ASP A 275 6.49 2.80 10.30
N MET A 276 7.51 2.75 11.17
CA MET A 276 8.49 3.82 11.33
C MET A 276 9.89 3.48 10.81
N ILE A 277 10.01 2.43 9.98
CA ILE A 277 11.31 2.00 9.44
C ILE A 277 12.02 3.13 8.67
N PHE A 278 11.28 3.97 7.95
CA PHE A 278 11.84 5.07 7.18
C PHE A 278 12.53 6.13 8.07
N SER A 279 12.03 6.38 9.27
CA SER A 279 12.67 7.31 10.21
C SER A 279 14.05 6.82 10.65
N ILE A 280 14.19 5.52 10.85
CA ILE A 280 15.48 4.90 11.17
C ILE A 280 16.42 4.88 9.96
N VAL A 281 15.88 4.66 8.76
CA VAL A 281 16.66 4.80 7.51
C VAL A 281 17.27 6.20 7.42
N CYS A 282 16.46 7.24 7.68
CA CYS A 282 16.96 8.63 7.69
C CYS A 282 17.96 8.87 8.81
N GLU A 283 17.80 8.27 10.01
CA GLU A 283 18.78 8.41 11.09
C GLU A 283 20.12 7.77 10.72
N GLU A 284 20.11 6.59 10.10
CA GLU A 284 21.33 5.86 9.77
C GLU A 284 22.00 6.35 8.49
N LEU A 285 21.25 6.61 7.43
CA LEU A 285 21.78 6.94 6.10
C LEU A 285 21.69 8.43 5.75
N GLY A 286 20.89 9.22 6.49
CA GLY A 286 20.63 10.62 6.20
C GLY A 286 19.42 10.83 5.29
N ILE A 287 19.16 12.11 4.97
CA ILE A 287 18.02 12.51 4.13
C ILE A 287 18.40 12.51 2.64
N LEU A 288 19.69 12.48 2.30
CA LEU A 288 20.19 12.37 0.93
C LEU A 288 20.10 10.90 0.44
#